data_3b7e79e78f173d26f18a512556230a70
#
_entry.id   3b7e79e78f173d26f18a512556230a70
#
_cell.length_a   1.000
_cell.length_b   1.000
_cell.length_c   1.000
_cell.angle_alpha   90.00
_cell.angle_beta   90.00
_cell.angle_gamma   90.00
#
_symmetry.space_group_name_H-M   'P 1'
#
loop_
_entity.id
_entity.type
_entity.pdbx_description
1 polymer ?
#
loop_
_entity_poly.entity_id
_entity_poly.type
_entity_poly.pdbx_seq_one_letter_code
_entity_poly.pdbx_strand_id
1 'polypeptide(L)'
;IAEYNPFHSGHAHQLRQAREAAHADAVVAVMSGCFMQRGDAAIVSPAIRAKMALQNGADAVILLPALWSVRDAEHFALGGVHLLTGLGCDALSFGAETADLPLLQAAVDALESPDLSAAIQPHLSAGLPYPAALSAAMAEVAPAAARVLQSPNNTLGVCYLRALRRLGAFIDVYPIARASDYHASAIGDGFSSATAIRSAILRGDWASAYSAMPGSAADLLELSLIHI
;
A
#
# COMPACT_ATOMS: atom_id res chain seq x y z
N ILE A 1 5.45 1.21 -3.71
CA ILE A 1 4.23 1.05 -4.50
C ILE A 1 3.12 1.79 -3.77
N ALA A 2 2.37 2.68 -4.43
CA ALA A 2 1.45 3.59 -3.75
C ALA A 2 0.29 4.07 -4.65
N GLU A 3 -0.73 4.66 -4.04
CA GLU A 3 -1.83 5.32 -4.74
C GLU A 3 -1.70 6.84 -4.71
N TYR A 4 -1.26 7.40 -3.58
CA TYR A 4 -1.14 8.85 -3.35
C TYR A 4 -2.43 9.63 -3.68
N ASN A 5 -3.55 9.22 -3.14
CA ASN A 5 -4.86 9.77 -3.48
C ASN A 5 -5.58 10.51 -2.31
N PRO A 6 -5.14 11.76 -1.94
CA PRO A 6 -3.96 12.48 -2.41
C PRO A 6 -2.68 12.06 -1.67
N PHE A 7 -1.55 12.64 -2.08
CA PHE A 7 -0.29 12.56 -1.33
C PHE A 7 -0.43 13.33 -0.01
N HIS A 8 0.04 12.77 1.11
CA HIS A 8 -0.09 13.36 2.44
C HIS A 8 1.18 13.18 3.29
N SER A 9 1.22 13.81 4.47
CA SER A 9 2.40 13.81 5.35
C SER A 9 2.87 12.40 5.75
N GLY A 10 1.96 11.44 5.88
CA GLY A 10 2.32 10.03 6.11
C GLY A 10 3.07 9.41 4.94
N HIS A 11 2.77 9.79 3.69
CA HIS A 11 3.53 9.33 2.53
C HIS A 11 4.93 9.96 2.47
N ALA A 12 5.06 11.25 2.80
CA ALA A 12 6.36 11.90 2.89
C ALA A 12 7.24 11.26 3.99
N HIS A 13 6.63 10.93 5.13
CA HIS A 13 7.29 10.18 6.18
C HIS A 13 7.76 8.80 5.69
N GLN A 14 6.90 8.05 5.00
CA GLN A 14 7.25 6.73 4.44
C GLN A 14 8.42 6.81 3.45
N LEU A 15 8.43 7.79 2.55
CA LEU A 15 9.53 7.98 1.59
C LEU A 15 10.86 8.26 2.30
N ARG A 16 10.85 9.12 3.34
CA ARG A 16 12.03 9.41 4.14
C ARG A 16 12.52 8.16 4.88
N GLN A 17 11.62 7.44 5.56
CA GLN A 17 11.98 6.21 6.27
C GLN A 17 12.49 5.11 5.32
N ALA A 18 11.92 5.00 4.12
CA ALA A 18 12.41 4.06 3.11
C ALA A 18 13.86 4.38 2.71
N ARG A 19 14.18 5.66 2.46
CA ARG A 19 15.54 6.11 2.14
C ARG A 19 16.51 5.81 3.28
N GLU A 20 16.13 6.14 4.51
CA GLU A 20 16.97 5.94 5.71
C GLU A 20 17.22 4.46 5.98
N ALA A 21 16.18 3.63 5.98
CA ALA A 21 16.27 2.20 6.31
C ALA A 21 17.10 1.41 5.29
N ALA A 22 16.93 1.73 4.00
CA ALA A 22 17.68 1.07 2.93
C ALA A 22 19.01 1.74 2.59
N HIS A 23 19.37 2.86 3.26
CA HIS A 23 20.52 3.71 2.87
C HIS A 23 20.52 4.04 1.37
N ALA A 24 19.33 4.31 0.81
CA ALA A 24 19.12 4.39 -0.62
C ALA A 24 19.59 5.73 -1.22
N ASP A 25 20.35 5.66 -2.31
CA ASP A 25 20.74 6.82 -3.11
C ASP A 25 19.53 7.46 -3.81
N ALA A 26 18.57 6.63 -4.24
CA ALA A 26 17.35 7.07 -4.90
C ALA A 26 16.11 6.29 -4.41
N VAL A 27 14.97 6.97 -4.36
CA VAL A 27 13.67 6.37 -4.01
C VAL A 27 12.73 6.45 -5.21
N VAL A 28 12.35 5.29 -5.73
CA VAL A 28 11.42 5.16 -6.84
C VAL A 28 10.03 4.80 -6.30
N ALA A 29 9.02 5.57 -6.68
CA ALA A 29 7.63 5.26 -6.36
C ALA A 29 6.92 4.68 -7.59
N VAL A 30 6.37 3.47 -7.48
CA VAL A 30 5.41 2.95 -8.47
C VAL A 30 4.02 3.36 -8.02
N MET A 31 3.30 4.10 -8.86
CA MET A 31 2.06 4.78 -8.49
C MET A 31 0.91 4.41 -9.42
N SER A 32 -0.27 4.14 -8.86
CA SER A 32 -1.51 3.96 -9.62
C SER A 32 -1.79 5.16 -10.55
N GLY A 33 -2.30 4.89 -11.75
CA GLY A 33 -2.70 5.91 -12.72
C GLY A 33 -3.98 6.65 -12.32
N CYS A 34 -4.94 6.76 -13.23
CA CYS A 34 -6.20 7.48 -12.97
C CYS A 34 -7.14 6.75 -12.01
N PHE A 35 -7.01 5.44 -11.87
CA PHE A 35 -7.85 4.62 -11.03
C PHE A 35 -7.05 3.94 -9.93
N MET A 36 -7.65 3.87 -8.75
CA MET A 36 -7.11 3.20 -7.57
C MET A 36 -7.34 1.70 -7.63
N GLN A 37 -6.70 0.96 -6.76
CA GLN A 37 -6.79 -0.51 -6.72
C GLN A 37 -8.23 -1.02 -6.54
N ARG A 38 -9.07 -0.28 -5.83
CA ARG A 38 -10.50 -0.61 -5.63
C ARG A 38 -11.43 -0.09 -6.73
N GLY A 39 -10.88 0.48 -7.81
CA GLY A 39 -11.63 1.00 -8.95
C GLY A 39 -12.07 2.46 -8.82
N ASP A 40 -11.84 3.11 -7.67
CA ASP A 40 -12.17 4.52 -7.49
C ASP A 40 -11.31 5.42 -8.38
N ALA A 41 -11.88 6.50 -8.89
CA ALA A 41 -11.12 7.53 -9.59
C ALA A 41 -10.25 8.32 -8.61
N ALA A 42 -9.04 8.69 -9.04
CA ALA A 42 -8.19 9.61 -8.29
C ALA A 42 -8.82 11.02 -8.24
N ILE A 43 -8.68 11.71 -7.09
CA ILE A 43 -9.21 13.09 -6.95
C ILE A 43 -8.42 14.13 -7.73
N VAL A 44 -7.18 13.83 -8.10
CA VAL A 44 -6.34 14.66 -8.97
C VAL A 44 -5.58 13.79 -9.96
N SER A 45 -5.14 14.40 -11.06
CA SER A 45 -4.47 13.69 -12.15
C SER A 45 -3.20 12.95 -11.70
N PRO A 46 -2.79 11.90 -12.40
CA PRO A 46 -1.52 11.20 -12.10
C PRO A 46 -0.31 12.13 -12.14
N ALA A 47 -0.28 13.10 -13.05
CA ALA A 47 0.81 14.06 -13.17
C ALA A 47 0.96 14.94 -11.91
N ILE A 48 -0.15 15.41 -11.35
CA ILE A 48 -0.16 16.19 -10.10
C ILE A 48 0.30 15.33 -8.93
N ARG A 49 -0.20 14.11 -8.78
CA ARG A 49 0.21 13.20 -7.70
C ARG A 49 1.69 12.82 -7.80
N ALA A 50 2.19 12.60 -9.02
CA ALA A 50 3.61 12.37 -9.25
C ALA A 50 4.45 13.57 -8.84
N LYS A 51 4.03 14.80 -9.21
CA LYS A 51 4.71 16.03 -8.81
C LYS A 51 4.71 16.21 -7.28
N MET A 52 3.59 15.90 -6.60
CA MET A 52 3.54 15.90 -5.14
C MET A 52 4.58 14.94 -4.54
N ALA A 53 4.69 13.71 -5.05
CA ALA A 53 5.65 12.73 -4.55
C ALA A 53 7.10 13.17 -4.81
N LEU A 54 7.41 13.68 -6.01
CA LEU A 54 8.74 14.17 -6.38
C LEU A 54 9.20 15.35 -5.51
N GLN A 55 8.29 16.27 -5.19
CA GLN A 55 8.62 17.41 -4.31
C GLN A 55 8.76 17.02 -2.84
N ASN A 56 8.39 15.79 -2.47
CA ASN A 56 8.36 15.34 -1.08
C ASN A 56 9.16 14.04 -0.84
N GLY A 57 10.18 13.78 -1.63
CA GLY A 57 11.21 12.77 -1.33
C GLY A 57 11.32 11.59 -2.27
N ALA A 58 10.46 11.46 -3.28
CA ALA A 58 10.68 10.53 -4.38
C ALA A 58 11.63 11.15 -5.41
N ASP A 59 12.54 10.36 -5.99
CA ASP A 59 13.44 10.77 -7.07
C ASP A 59 12.85 10.43 -8.45
N ALA A 60 12.02 9.39 -8.49
CA ALA A 60 11.28 9.01 -9.70
C ALA A 60 9.89 8.49 -9.36
N VAL A 61 8.93 8.70 -10.26
CA VAL A 61 7.59 8.13 -10.18
C VAL A 61 7.29 7.40 -11.48
N ILE A 62 6.96 6.12 -11.36
CA ILE A 62 6.56 5.25 -12.47
C ILE A 62 5.08 4.94 -12.35
N LEU A 63 4.33 5.13 -13.42
CA LEU A 63 2.91 4.79 -13.41
C LEU A 63 2.69 3.29 -13.59
N LEU A 64 1.99 2.69 -12.65
CA LEU A 64 1.51 1.32 -12.77
C LEU A 64 0.41 1.26 -13.84
N PRO A 65 0.57 0.45 -14.90
CA PRO A 65 -0.47 0.31 -15.92
C PRO A 65 -1.83 -0.06 -15.33
N ALA A 66 -2.90 0.49 -15.90
CA ALA A 66 -4.27 0.28 -15.41
C ALA A 66 -4.64 -1.20 -15.29
N LEU A 67 -4.14 -2.05 -16.21
CA LEU A 67 -4.32 -3.50 -16.17
C LEU A 67 -3.89 -4.14 -14.84
N TRP A 68 -2.90 -3.59 -14.16
CA TRP A 68 -2.43 -4.03 -12.84
C TRP A 68 -3.04 -3.21 -11.71
N SER A 69 -3.24 -1.90 -11.95
CA SER A 69 -3.67 -0.95 -10.93
C SER A 69 -5.08 -1.24 -10.37
N VAL A 70 -6.01 -1.71 -11.22
CA VAL A 70 -7.42 -1.97 -10.85
C VAL A 70 -7.72 -3.45 -10.55
N ARG A 71 -6.70 -4.21 -10.19
CA ARG A 71 -6.83 -5.64 -9.88
C ARG A 71 -6.90 -5.88 -8.37
N ASP A 72 -7.11 -7.13 -8.00
CA ASP A 72 -6.94 -7.59 -6.62
C ASP A 72 -5.52 -7.31 -6.10
N ALA A 73 -5.35 -7.43 -4.78
CA ALA A 73 -4.09 -7.10 -4.12
C ALA A 73 -2.88 -7.90 -4.64
N GLU A 74 -3.07 -9.17 -5.03
CA GLU A 74 -1.98 -10.01 -5.56
C GLU A 74 -1.48 -9.49 -6.91
N HIS A 75 -2.38 -9.21 -7.83
CA HIS A 75 -2.00 -8.71 -9.16
C HIS A 75 -1.46 -7.28 -9.09
N PHE A 76 -2.07 -6.42 -8.26
CA PHE A 76 -1.54 -5.09 -7.98
C PHE A 76 -0.09 -5.16 -7.46
N ALA A 77 0.16 -6.01 -6.47
CA ALA A 77 1.48 -6.25 -5.93
C ALA A 77 2.45 -6.80 -6.98
N LEU A 78 2.02 -7.81 -7.74
CA LEU A 78 2.84 -8.43 -8.77
C LEU A 78 3.27 -7.41 -9.84
N GLY A 79 2.35 -6.59 -10.34
CA GLY A 79 2.66 -5.55 -11.32
C GLY A 79 3.62 -4.50 -10.77
N GLY A 80 3.41 -4.05 -9.52
CA GLY A 80 4.26 -3.08 -8.86
C GLY A 80 5.68 -3.61 -8.61
N VAL A 81 5.81 -4.81 -8.08
CA VAL A 81 7.10 -5.46 -7.82
C VAL A 81 7.83 -5.76 -9.12
N HIS A 82 7.12 -6.22 -10.17
CA HIS A 82 7.72 -6.47 -11.49
C HIS A 82 8.35 -5.20 -12.08
N LEU A 83 7.69 -4.05 -11.95
CA LEU A 83 8.27 -2.78 -12.40
C LEU A 83 9.51 -2.39 -11.59
N LEU A 84 9.48 -2.50 -10.26
CA LEU A 84 10.63 -2.16 -9.41
C LEU A 84 11.83 -3.06 -9.72
N THR A 85 11.63 -4.36 -9.83
CA THR A 85 12.71 -5.32 -10.15
C THR A 85 13.23 -5.11 -11.57
N GLY A 86 12.35 -4.82 -12.53
CA GLY A 86 12.74 -4.49 -13.91
C GLY A 86 13.53 -3.18 -14.03
N LEU A 87 13.34 -2.26 -13.11
CA LEU A 87 14.13 -1.02 -13.00
C LEU A 87 15.48 -1.22 -12.30
N GLY A 88 15.74 -2.40 -11.75
CA GLY A 88 16.96 -2.69 -11.01
C GLY A 88 16.96 -2.15 -9.59
N CYS A 89 15.79 -1.93 -8.98
CA CYS A 89 15.72 -1.59 -7.56
C CYS A 89 16.21 -2.78 -6.73
N ASP A 90 17.06 -2.51 -5.75
CA ASP A 90 17.68 -3.46 -4.83
C ASP A 90 16.97 -3.55 -3.48
N ALA A 91 16.03 -2.65 -3.22
CA ALA A 91 15.24 -2.61 -2.00
C ALA A 91 13.75 -2.34 -2.27
N LEU A 92 12.88 -2.93 -1.45
CA LEU A 92 11.44 -2.66 -1.42
C LEU A 92 11.04 -2.21 -0.02
N SER A 93 10.45 -1.03 0.09
CA SER A 93 9.85 -0.56 1.34
C SER A 93 8.34 -0.36 1.20
N PHE A 94 7.62 -0.66 2.26
CA PHE A 94 6.17 -0.44 2.37
C PHE A 94 5.76 -0.18 3.82
N GLY A 95 4.64 0.53 4.00
CA GLY A 95 4.04 0.73 5.32
C GLY A 95 3.26 -0.50 5.76
N ALA A 96 3.40 -0.91 7.02
CA ALA A 96 2.71 -2.04 7.61
C ALA A 96 2.19 -1.69 9.01
N GLU A 97 1.07 -2.28 9.42
CA GLU A 97 0.59 -2.17 10.80
C GLU A 97 1.47 -2.99 11.75
N THR A 98 2.03 -4.09 11.23
CA THR A 98 3.01 -4.92 11.92
C THR A 98 4.28 -4.96 11.06
N ALA A 99 5.29 -4.16 11.42
CA ALA A 99 6.56 -4.08 10.70
C ALA A 99 7.53 -5.18 11.16
N ASP A 100 7.08 -6.42 11.16
CA ASP A 100 7.85 -7.62 11.54
C ASP A 100 8.02 -8.49 10.29
N LEU A 101 9.16 -8.35 9.61
CA LEU A 101 9.42 -9.06 8.36
C LEU A 101 9.39 -10.59 8.53
N PRO A 102 10.01 -11.20 9.56
CA PRO A 102 9.85 -12.64 9.83
C PRO A 102 8.40 -13.09 9.94
N LEU A 103 7.54 -12.33 10.62
CA LEU A 103 6.13 -12.67 10.78
C LEU A 103 5.36 -12.53 9.45
N LEU A 104 5.67 -11.51 8.65
CA LEU A 104 5.10 -11.34 7.30
C LEU A 104 5.54 -12.49 6.37
N GLN A 105 6.80 -12.91 6.46
CA GLN A 105 7.31 -14.07 5.70
C GLN A 105 6.63 -15.38 6.13
N ALA A 106 6.44 -15.58 7.43
CA ALA A 106 5.69 -16.74 7.94
C ALA A 106 4.24 -16.78 7.42
N ALA A 107 3.62 -15.59 7.20
CA ALA A 107 2.31 -15.52 6.58
C ALA A 107 2.33 -15.96 5.10
N VAL A 108 3.40 -15.63 4.37
CA VAL A 108 3.61 -16.13 2.98
C VAL A 108 3.75 -17.65 3.00
N ASP A 109 4.59 -18.20 3.87
CA ASP A 109 4.83 -19.64 3.97
C ASP A 109 3.53 -20.40 4.30
N ALA A 110 2.75 -19.87 5.23
CA ALA A 110 1.45 -20.45 5.58
C ALA A 110 0.46 -20.43 4.40
N LEU A 111 0.38 -19.31 3.66
CA LEU A 111 -0.50 -19.17 2.50
C LEU A 111 -0.14 -20.11 1.35
N GLU A 112 1.10 -20.52 1.25
CA GLU A 112 1.61 -21.43 0.20
C GLU A 112 1.75 -22.87 0.68
N SER A 113 1.38 -23.16 1.94
CA SER A 113 1.51 -24.49 2.51
C SER A 113 0.43 -25.46 1.98
N PRO A 114 0.79 -26.73 1.77
CA PRO A 114 -0.18 -27.79 1.49
C PRO A 114 -1.22 -27.96 2.61
N ASP A 115 -0.83 -27.73 3.85
CA ASP A 115 -1.69 -27.89 5.02
C ASP A 115 -2.85 -26.91 4.99
N LEU A 116 -2.60 -25.66 4.59
CA LEU A 116 -3.66 -24.68 4.41
C LEU A 116 -4.63 -25.08 3.29
N SER A 117 -4.10 -25.59 2.17
CA SER A 117 -4.92 -26.08 1.07
C SER A 117 -5.85 -27.21 1.50
N ALA A 118 -5.39 -28.11 2.38
CA ALA A 118 -6.21 -29.17 2.96
C ALA A 118 -7.23 -28.61 3.96
N ALA A 119 -6.84 -27.65 4.81
CA ALA A 119 -7.69 -27.05 5.84
C ALA A 119 -8.83 -26.21 5.27
N ILE A 120 -8.69 -25.61 4.08
CA ILE A 120 -9.75 -24.83 3.42
C ILE A 120 -10.94 -25.70 3.00
N GLN A 121 -10.71 -26.95 2.59
CA GLN A 121 -11.75 -27.80 1.98
C GLN A 121 -12.97 -28.07 2.88
N PRO A 122 -12.83 -28.37 4.17
CA PRO A 122 -13.97 -28.56 5.06
C PRO A 122 -14.86 -27.29 5.16
N HIS A 123 -14.24 -26.11 5.21
CA HIS A 123 -14.95 -24.83 5.27
C HIS A 123 -15.74 -24.54 3.99
N LEU A 124 -15.15 -24.80 2.82
CA LEU A 124 -15.81 -24.69 1.53
C LEU A 124 -16.97 -25.69 1.43
N SER A 125 -16.78 -26.92 1.89
CA SER A 125 -17.84 -27.95 1.92
C SER A 125 -19.00 -27.60 2.86
N ALA A 126 -18.72 -26.81 3.91
CA ALA A 126 -19.73 -26.25 4.81
C ALA A 126 -20.46 -25.03 4.22
N GLY A 127 -20.11 -24.61 2.99
CA GLY A 127 -20.77 -23.52 2.26
C GLY A 127 -20.21 -22.12 2.55
N LEU A 128 -19.04 -21.99 3.22
CA LEU A 128 -18.41 -20.69 3.40
C LEU A 128 -17.88 -20.14 2.07
N PRO A 129 -18.04 -18.82 1.80
CA PRO A 129 -17.34 -18.18 0.69
C PRO A 129 -15.81 -18.31 0.87
N TYR A 130 -15.09 -18.39 -0.25
CA TYR A 130 -13.63 -18.61 -0.24
C TYR A 130 -12.86 -17.69 0.72
N PRO A 131 -13.09 -16.36 0.79
CA PRO A 131 -12.37 -15.50 1.74
C PRO A 131 -12.60 -15.87 3.20
N ALA A 132 -13.81 -16.26 3.57
CA ALA A 132 -14.16 -16.68 4.93
C ALA A 132 -13.55 -18.06 5.24
N ALA A 133 -13.60 -19.00 4.30
CA ALA A 133 -12.98 -20.31 4.41
C ALA A 133 -11.46 -20.20 4.57
N LEU A 134 -10.82 -19.34 3.78
CA LEU A 134 -9.38 -19.04 3.88
C LEU A 134 -9.03 -18.47 5.26
N SER A 135 -9.81 -17.48 5.74
CA SER A 135 -9.57 -16.85 7.05
C SER A 135 -9.71 -17.86 8.19
N ALA A 136 -10.73 -18.74 8.15
CA ALA A 136 -10.93 -19.79 9.15
C ALA A 136 -9.78 -20.80 9.14
N ALA A 137 -9.42 -21.32 7.96
CA ALA A 137 -8.33 -22.28 7.80
C ALA A 137 -6.97 -21.68 8.24
N MET A 138 -6.70 -20.42 7.91
CA MET A 138 -5.50 -19.71 8.37
C MET A 138 -5.47 -19.59 9.90
N ALA A 139 -6.59 -19.34 10.54
CA ALA A 139 -6.66 -19.27 12.01
C ALA A 139 -6.36 -20.62 12.67
N GLU A 140 -6.66 -21.74 12.02
CA GLU A 140 -6.35 -23.08 12.48
C GLU A 140 -4.88 -23.45 12.26
N VAL A 141 -4.36 -23.23 11.05
CA VAL A 141 -3.02 -23.68 10.62
C VAL A 141 -1.93 -22.74 11.13
N ALA A 142 -2.16 -21.42 11.07
CA ALA A 142 -1.17 -20.40 11.39
C ALA A 142 -1.80 -19.18 12.11
N PRO A 143 -2.20 -19.29 13.39
CA PRO A 143 -2.94 -18.25 14.10
C PRO A 143 -2.24 -16.88 14.15
N ALA A 144 -0.91 -16.86 14.24
CA ALA A 144 -0.13 -15.61 14.23
C ALA A 144 -0.21 -14.91 12.86
N ALA A 145 -0.04 -15.67 11.78
CA ALA A 145 -0.16 -15.19 10.40
C ALA A 145 -1.59 -14.73 10.08
N ALA A 146 -2.61 -15.45 10.59
CA ALA A 146 -4.01 -15.07 10.41
C ALA A 146 -4.30 -13.67 10.99
N ARG A 147 -3.73 -13.34 12.17
CA ARG A 147 -3.87 -12.00 12.77
C ARG A 147 -3.21 -10.91 11.93
N VAL A 148 -2.05 -11.19 11.36
CA VAL A 148 -1.35 -10.25 10.46
C VAL A 148 -2.21 -9.90 9.25
N LEU A 149 -2.85 -10.89 8.65
CA LEU A 149 -3.70 -10.73 7.47
C LEU A 149 -5.04 -10.02 7.70
N GLN A 150 -5.39 -9.70 8.96
CA GLN A 150 -6.56 -8.87 9.26
C GLN A 150 -6.33 -7.39 8.95
N SER A 151 -5.09 -6.97 8.79
CA SER A 151 -4.71 -5.57 8.52
C SER A 151 -4.43 -5.36 7.04
N PRO A 152 -5.04 -4.33 6.41
CA PRO A 152 -4.96 -4.15 4.96
C PRO A 152 -3.55 -3.95 4.41
N ASN A 153 -2.70 -3.16 5.11
CA ASN A 153 -1.34 -2.91 4.63
C ASN A 153 -0.43 -4.12 4.87
N ASN A 154 -0.63 -4.86 5.95
CA ASN A 154 0.06 -6.14 6.15
C ASN A 154 -0.30 -7.14 5.05
N THR A 155 -1.60 -7.26 4.69
CA THR A 155 -2.06 -8.11 3.58
C THR A 155 -1.38 -7.72 2.28
N LEU A 156 -1.28 -6.42 1.99
CA LEU A 156 -0.59 -5.93 0.80
C LEU A 156 0.93 -6.21 0.88
N GLY A 157 1.55 -6.04 2.05
CA GLY A 157 2.94 -6.41 2.31
C GLY A 157 3.22 -7.88 2.03
N VAL A 158 2.34 -8.77 2.50
CA VAL A 158 2.41 -10.21 2.20
C VAL A 158 2.28 -10.47 0.70
N CYS A 159 1.40 -9.75 -0.01
CA CYS A 159 1.30 -9.85 -1.47
C CYS A 159 2.59 -9.41 -2.17
N TYR A 160 3.30 -8.38 -1.68
CA TYR A 160 4.62 -7.99 -2.20
C TYR A 160 5.66 -9.08 -2.01
N LEU A 161 5.73 -9.68 -0.83
CA LEU A 161 6.66 -10.79 -0.56
C LEU A 161 6.37 -12.00 -1.46
N ARG A 162 5.09 -12.35 -1.66
CA ARG A 162 4.70 -13.40 -2.60
C ARG A 162 5.07 -13.05 -4.04
N ALA A 163 4.91 -11.79 -4.44
CA ALA A 163 5.31 -11.32 -5.76
C ALA A 163 6.83 -11.45 -5.99
N LEU A 164 7.65 -11.06 -5.00
CA LEU A 164 9.10 -11.25 -5.04
C LEU A 164 9.46 -12.72 -5.23
N ARG A 165 8.86 -13.60 -4.42
CA ARG A 165 9.09 -15.07 -4.50
C ARG A 165 8.70 -15.61 -5.88
N ARG A 166 7.53 -15.21 -6.39
CA ARG A 166 7.03 -15.65 -7.71
C ARG A 166 7.90 -15.18 -8.87
N LEU A 167 8.51 -14.00 -8.77
CA LEU A 167 9.40 -13.44 -9.77
C LEU A 167 10.84 -13.94 -9.63
N GLY A 168 11.17 -14.69 -8.58
CA GLY A 168 12.54 -15.06 -8.26
C GLY A 168 13.45 -13.86 -8.00
N ALA A 169 12.88 -12.77 -7.49
CA ALA A 169 13.59 -11.53 -7.24
C ALA A 169 14.17 -11.51 -5.82
N PHE A 170 15.47 -11.24 -5.72
CA PHE A 170 16.20 -11.15 -4.46
C PHE A 170 16.55 -9.70 -4.21
N ILE A 171 15.67 -8.97 -3.52
CA ILE A 171 15.86 -7.60 -3.08
C ILE A 171 15.60 -7.51 -1.59
N ASP A 172 16.23 -6.55 -0.92
CA ASP A 172 16.03 -6.30 0.50
C ASP A 172 14.64 -5.73 0.77
N VAL A 173 14.04 -6.12 1.90
CA VAL A 173 12.67 -5.71 2.23
C VAL A 173 12.63 -4.99 3.57
N TYR A 174 12.07 -3.78 3.56
CA TYR A 174 11.96 -2.89 4.71
C TYR A 174 10.50 -2.52 5.00
N PRO A 175 9.78 -3.32 5.82
CA PRO A 175 8.47 -2.92 6.30
C PRO A 175 8.65 -1.78 7.33
N ILE A 176 7.92 -0.68 7.12
CA ILE A 176 7.95 0.49 7.99
C ILE A 176 6.67 0.53 8.81
N ALA A 177 6.80 0.66 10.14
CA ALA A 177 5.64 0.76 11.01
C ALA A 177 4.82 2.02 10.69
N ARG A 178 3.52 1.85 10.47
CA ARG A 178 2.62 2.97 10.24
C ARG A 178 2.36 3.72 11.54
N ALA A 179 2.51 5.04 11.48
CA ALA A 179 2.24 5.92 12.62
C ALA A 179 0.76 6.39 12.69
N SER A 180 -0.14 5.84 11.85
CA SER A 180 -1.55 6.22 11.81
C SER A 180 -2.47 5.00 11.71
N ASP A 181 -3.63 5.05 12.38
CA ASP A 181 -4.70 4.08 12.22
C ASP A 181 -5.32 4.18 10.82
N TYR A 182 -5.35 3.06 10.09
CA TYR A 182 -5.96 2.97 8.75
C TYR A 182 -7.46 3.33 8.75
N HIS A 183 -8.15 3.07 9.86
CA HIS A 183 -9.59 3.30 10.00
C HIS A 183 -9.96 4.68 10.53
N ALA A 184 -8.99 5.55 10.85
CA ALA A 184 -9.30 6.91 11.25
C ALA A 184 -9.96 7.67 10.09
N SER A 185 -11.25 7.93 10.20
CA SER A 185 -12.05 8.72 9.25
C SER A 185 -11.97 10.22 9.52
N ALA A 186 -11.35 10.62 10.64
CA ALA A 186 -11.15 12.01 11.04
C ALA A 186 -9.66 12.37 11.02
N ILE A 187 -9.39 13.64 10.74
CA ILE A 187 -8.06 14.22 10.86
C ILE A 187 -7.80 14.46 12.35
N GLY A 188 -6.73 13.86 12.88
CA GLY A 188 -6.37 13.92 14.30
C GLY A 188 -4.89 14.25 14.51
N ASP A 189 -4.46 14.17 15.77
CA ASP A 189 -3.06 14.40 16.18
C ASP A 189 -2.17 13.26 15.65
N GLY A 190 -1.60 13.43 14.46
CA GLY A 190 -0.75 12.45 13.79
C GLY A 190 -0.92 12.45 12.28
N PHE A 191 -0.44 11.41 11.62
CA PHE A 191 -0.62 11.29 10.17
C PHE A 191 -2.05 10.85 9.84
N SER A 192 -2.77 11.70 9.10
CA SER A 192 -4.12 11.41 8.62
C SER A 192 -4.08 10.48 7.40
N SER A 193 -5.13 9.67 7.24
CA SER A 193 -5.27 8.79 6.07
C SER A 193 -5.73 9.58 4.82
N ALA A 194 -5.41 9.07 3.62
CA ALA A 194 -5.92 9.64 2.37
C ALA A 194 -7.46 9.66 2.34
N THR A 195 -8.12 8.69 2.97
CA THR A 195 -9.58 8.65 3.09
C THR A 195 -10.13 9.78 3.96
N ALA A 196 -9.48 10.09 5.10
CA ALA A 196 -9.85 11.20 5.95
C ALA A 196 -9.74 12.54 5.20
N ILE A 197 -8.66 12.72 4.43
CA ILE A 197 -8.43 13.91 3.61
C ILE A 197 -9.52 14.05 2.54
N ARG A 198 -9.81 12.99 1.77
CA ARG A 198 -10.89 13.03 0.78
C ARG A 198 -12.25 13.34 1.40
N SER A 199 -12.53 12.77 2.57
CA SER A 199 -13.76 13.07 3.32
C SER A 199 -13.83 14.52 3.77
N ALA A 200 -12.73 15.14 4.20
CA ALA A 200 -12.66 16.55 4.54
C ALA A 200 -12.94 17.44 3.30
N ILE A 201 -12.29 17.14 2.18
CA ILE A 201 -12.50 17.84 0.90
C ILE A 201 -13.97 17.79 0.48
N LEU A 202 -14.61 16.62 0.52
CA LEU A 202 -16.02 16.45 0.15
C LEU A 202 -16.98 17.22 1.06
N ARG A 203 -16.61 17.48 2.31
CA ARG A 203 -17.36 18.33 3.23
C ARG A 203 -17.06 19.82 3.11
N GLY A 204 -16.11 20.22 2.25
CA GLY A 204 -15.66 21.60 2.13
C GLY A 204 -14.68 22.03 3.23
N ASP A 205 -14.18 21.11 4.05
CA ASP A 205 -13.22 21.38 5.13
C ASP A 205 -11.77 21.34 4.57
N TRP A 206 -11.47 22.35 3.79
CA TRP A 206 -10.17 22.48 3.13
C TRP A 206 -9.02 22.72 4.11
N ALA A 207 -9.28 23.47 5.20
CA ALA A 207 -8.26 23.77 6.20
C ALA A 207 -7.73 22.48 6.84
N SER A 208 -8.63 21.60 7.25
CA SER A 208 -8.24 20.28 7.79
C SER A 208 -7.53 19.43 6.73
N ALA A 209 -8.03 19.40 5.48
CA ALA A 209 -7.39 18.62 4.41
C ALA A 209 -5.94 19.09 4.17
N TYR A 210 -5.70 20.38 4.08
CA TYR A 210 -4.35 20.94 3.84
C TYR A 210 -3.42 20.73 5.03
N SER A 211 -3.90 20.81 6.28
CA SER A 211 -3.07 20.56 7.46
C SER A 211 -2.49 19.14 7.53
N ALA A 212 -3.13 18.17 6.87
CA ALA A 212 -2.70 16.79 6.80
C ALA A 212 -1.66 16.52 5.69
N MET A 213 -1.33 17.53 4.89
CA MET A 213 -0.46 17.41 3.72
C MET A 213 0.81 18.25 3.89
N PRO A 214 1.94 17.89 3.25
CA PRO A 214 3.05 18.83 3.07
C PRO A 214 2.57 20.06 2.30
N GLY A 215 3.07 21.26 2.65
CA GLY A 215 2.64 22.52 2.02
C GLY A 215 2.71 22.47 0.49
N SER A 216 3.82 21.98 -0.07
CA SER A 216 3.97 21.82 -1.53
C SER A 216 2.93 20.91 -2.18
N ALA A 217 2.44 19.90 -1.45
CA ALA A 217 1.38 19.02 -1.95
C ALA A 217 0.00 19.68 -1.81
N ALA A 218 -0.25 20.45 -0.76
CA ALA A 218 -1.46 21.25 -0.58
C ALA A 218 -1.59 22.31 -1.69
N ASP A 219 -0.52 23.05 -1.98
CA ASP A 219 -0.48 24.05 -3.06
C ASP A 219 -0.81 23.42 -4.43
N LEU A 220 -0.26 22.24 -4.72
CA LEU A 220 -0.55 21.52 -5.96
C LEU A 220 -1.99 21.01 -6.03
N LEU A 221 -2.57 20.61 -4.89
CA LEU A 221 -3.97 20.22 -4.82
C LEU A 221 -4.87 21.42 -5.12
N GLU A 222 -4.64 22.55 -4.46
CA GLU A 222 -5.39 23.79 -4.67
C GLU A 222 -5.35 24.25 -6.13
N LEU A 223 -4.14 24.36 -6.72
CA LEU A 223 -3.96 24.73 -8.12
C LEU A 223 -4.68 23.78 -9.10
N SER A 224 -4.74 22.50 -8.79
CA SER A 224 -5.38 21.51 -9.65
C SER A 224 -6.90 21.61 -9.66
N LEU A 225 -7.49 22.14 -8.60
CA LEU A 225 -8.95 22.27 -8.43
C LEU A 225 -9.49 23.59 -9.00
N ILE A 226 -8.64 24.60 -9.19
CA ILE A 226 -9.03 25.88 -9.81
C ILE A 226 -9.44 25.70 -11.29
N HIS A 227 -9.07 24.58 -11.91
CA HIS A 227 -9.33 24.28 -13.31
C HIS A 227 -10.48 23.28 -13.55
N ILE A 228 -11.24 22.93 -12.52
CA ILE A 228 -12.45 22.13 -12.60
C ILE A 228 -13.67 23.04 -12.39
#